data_bd9c5c0e00a29be54b4869543faaa638
#
_entry.id   bd9c5c0e00a29be54b4869543faaa638
#
_cell.length_a   1.000
_cell.length_b   1.000
_cell.length_c   1.000
_cell.angle_alpha   90.00
_cell.angle_beta   90.00
_cell.angle_gamma   90.00
#
_symmetry.space_group_name_H-M   'P 1'
#
loop_
_entity.id
_entity.type
_entity.pdbx_description
1 polymer ?
#
loop_
_entity_poly.entity_id
_entity_poly.type
_entity_poly.pdbx_seq_one_letter_code
_entity_poly.pdbx_strand_id
1 'polypeptide(L)'
;KRIENILSKLNKRIIGWDEILEGGLAPGAIVQSWRGMDGGIVAANAKHEVIMSPTSHAYFDYYQSEDKDKEPLAIGGFLSLEKVYEFEPIPEDIEPEKIKYILGGQGNVWTEYINTPQKVEYMAIPRMSAMAEVLWSKKSDRDFESFKERMKWQYKRLDSMKVNYRKDS
;
A
#
# COMPACT_ATOMS: atom_id res chain seq x y z
N LYS A 1 5.03 -8.52 -22.41
CA LYS A 1 5.24 -8.04 -23.81
C LYS A 1 3.99 -8.22 -24.68
N ARG A 2 3.39 -9.43 -24.77
CA ARG A 2 2.18 -9.66 -25.61
C ARG A 2 0.99 -8.81 -25.14
N ILE A 3 0.70 -8.77 -23.86
CA ILE A 3 -0.39 -7.97 -23.27
C ILE A 3 -0.10 -6.47 -23.44
N GLU A 4 1.14 -6.05 -23.21
CA GLU A 4 1.55 -4.65 -23.38
C GLU A 4 1.30 -4.18 -24.83
N ASN A 5 1.65 -4.99 -25.84
CA ASN A 5 1.35 -4.67 -27.25
C ASN A 5 -0.15 -4.51 -27.54
N ILE A 6 -1.02 -5.22 -26.81
CA ILE A 6 -2.47 -5.06 -26.93
C ILE A 6 -2.90 -3.75 -26.28
N LEU A 7 -2.41 -3.47 -25.07
CA LEU A 7 -2.78 -2.27 -24.32
C LEU A 7 -2.29 -0.98 -25.00
N SER A 8 -1.08 -0.97 -25.58
CA SER A 8 -0.57 0.21 -26.27
C SER A 8 -1.39 0.56 -27.51
N LYS A 9 -1.96 -0.42 -28.23
CA LYS A 9 -2.93 -0.17 -29.31
C LYS A 9 -4.22 0.51 -28.84
N LEU A 10 -4.52 0.37 -27.56
CA LEU A 10 -5.68 0.99 -26.89
C LEU A 10 -5.30 2.30 -26.17
N ASN A 11 -4.09 2.82 -26.38
CA ASN A 11 -3.53 3.97 -25.66
C ASN A 11 -3.55 3.78 -24.13
N LYS A 12 -3.31 2.54 -23.66
CA LYS A 12 -3.19 2.19 -22.23
C LYS A 12 -1.78 1.76 -21.90
N ARG A 13 -1.33 2.11 -20.70
CA ARG A 13 -0.07 1.62 -20.14
C ARG A 13 -0.34 0.40 -19.27
N ILE A 14 0.61 -0.51 -19.23
CA ILE A 14 0.54 -1.67 -18.34
C ILE A 14 1.14 -1.33 -16.97
N ILE A 15 0.47 -1.78 -15.92
CA ILE A 15 1.07 -1.91 -14.58
C ILE A 15 1.15 -3.41 -14.32
N GLY A 16 2.33 -3.91 -13.98
CA GLY A 16 2.53 -5.31 -13.61
C GLY A 16 3.21 -5.43 -12.26
N TRP A 17 2.86 -6.49 -11.54
CA TRP A 17 3.57 -6.86 -10.32
C TRP A 17 5.05 -7.10 -10.63
N ASP A 18 5.93 -7.03 -9.64
CA ASP A 18 7.39 -7.05 -9.84
C ASP A 18 7.94 -8.34 -10.48
N GLU A 19 7.13 -9.40 -10.63
CA GLU A 19 7.46 -10.59 -11.44
C GLU A 19 7.75 -10.25 -12.91
N ILE A 20 7.23 -9.13 -13.42
CA ILE A 20 7.52 -8.72 -14.81
C ILE A 20 9.00 -8.38 -15.03
N LEU A 21 9.75 -8.14 -13.96
CA LEU A 21 11.20 -7.97 -14.01
C LEU A 21 11.91 -9.21 -14.56
N GLU A 22 11.44 -10.40 -14.22
CA GLU A 22 12.05 -11.68 -14.57
C GLU A 22 12.07 -11.92 -16.10
N GLY A 23 11.06 -11.43 -16.80
CA GLY A 23 10.95 -11.55 -18.27
C GLY A 23 11.51 -10.35 -19.06
N GLY A 24 12.11 -9.39 -18.37
CA GLY A 24 12.51 -8.09 -18.90
C GLY A 24 11.32 -7.17 -19.17
N LEU A 25 11.47 -5.91 -18.78
CA LEU A 25 10.41 -4.91 -18.84
C LEU A 25 10.07 -4.55 -20.29
N ALA A 26 8.80 -4.36 -20.57
CA ALA A 26 8.34 -3.73 -21.80
C ALA A 26 8.51 -2.21 -21.70
N PRO A 27 8.81 -1.51 -22.82
CA PRO A 27 8.91 -0.05 -22.81
C PRO A 27 7.66 0.61 -22.22
N GLY A 28 7.83 1.51 -21.26
CA GLY A 28 6.71 2.21 -20.63
C GLY A 28 5.90 1.40 -19.62
N ALA A 29 6.27 0.17 -19.30
CA ALA A 29 5.66 -0.60 -18.22
C ALA A 29 5.93 0.05 -16.86
N ILE A 30 4.90 0.07 -16.01
CA ILE A 30 4.99 0.49 -14.61
C ILE A 30 5.13 -0.77 -13.77
N VAL A 31 6.00 -0.76 -12.79
CA VAL A 31 6.22 -1.90 -11.88
C VAL A 31 5.53 -1.65 -10.55
N GLN A 32 4.72 -2.58 -10.10
CA GLN A 32 4.18 -2.60 -8.74
C GLN A 32 5.01 -3.54 -7.88
N SER A 33 5.82 -2.98 -6.99
CA SER A 33 6.73 -3.73 -6.12
C SER A 33 6.00 -4.19 -4.86
N TRP A 34 5.85 -5.52 -4.68
CA TRP A 34 5.11 -6.10 -3.56
C TRP A 34 5.93 -7.05 -2.70
N ARG A 35 6.89 -7.77 -3.27
CA ARG A 35 7.78 -8.70 -2.54
C ARG A 35 8.79 -7.99 -1.64
N GLY A 36 8.76 -6.67 -1.60
CA GLY A 36 9.64 -5.76 -0.88
C GLY A 36 9.83 -4.49 -1.66
N MET A 37 10.91 -3.76 -1.38
CA MET A 37 11.26 -2.51 -2.07
C MET A 37 12.25 -2.74 -3.22
N ASP A 38 12.99 -3.84 -3.21
CA ASP A 38 14.10 -4.12 -4.15
C ASP A 38 13.65 -4.13 -5.61
N GLY A 39 12.52 -4.77 -5.90
CA GLY A 39 11.95 -4.78 -7.25
C GLY A 39 11.65 -3.37 -7.76
N GLY A 40 11.18 -2.49 -6.89
CA GLY A 40 10.96 -1.08 -7.18
C GLY A 40 12.26 -0.32 -7.46
N ILE A 41 13.30 -0.56 -6.66
CA ILE A 41 14.63 0.05 -6.87
C ILE A 41 15.21 -0.38 -8.23
N VAL A 42 15.16 -1.67 -8.54
CA VAL A 42 15.62 -2.21 -9.83
C VAL A 42 14.87 -1.54 -10.99
N ALA A 43 13.55 -1.42 -10.90
CA ALA A 43 12.74 -0.81 -11.94
C ALA A 43 13.02 0.70 -12.10
N ALA A 44 13.12 1.44 -10.99
CA ALA A 44 13.43 2.87 -11.02
C ALA A 44 14.84 3.15 -11.59
N ASN A 45 15.82 2.32 -11.26
CA ASN A 45 17.16 2.40 -11.83
C ASN A 45 17.15 2.14 -13.35
N ALA A 46 16.26 1.27 -13.82
CA ALA A 46 16.00 1.04 -15.24
C ALA A 46 15.10 2.12 -15.88
N LYS A 47 14.77 3.21 -15.18
CA LYS A 47 13.94 4.34 -15.61
C LYS A 47 12.47 3.95 -15.87
N HIS A 48 11.96 2.94 -15.20
CA HIS A 48 10.54 2.60 -15.19
C HIS A 48 9.86 3.20 -13.97
N GLU A 49 8.65 3.68 -14.14
CA GLU A 49 7.82 4.15 -13.03
C GLU A 49 7.42 2.99 -12.12
N VAL A 50 7.29 3.29 -10.84
CA VAL A 50 7.09 2.30 -9.77
C VAL A 50 5.99 2.74 -8.81
N ILE A 51 5.16 1.78 -8.42
CA ILE A 51 4.25 1.89 -7.29
C ILE A 51 4.78 0.96 -6.20
N MET A 52 5.06 1.50 -5.01
CA MET A 52 5.51 0.72 -3.86
C MET A 52 4.32 0.13 -3.09
N SER A 53 4.28 -1.19 -2.95
CA SER A 53 3.18 -1.91 -2.32
C SER A 53 3.68 -3.11 -1.50
N PRO A 54 4.75 -2.94 -0.67
CA PRO A 54 5.39 -4.06 -0.01
C PRO A 54 4.48 -4.74 1.02
N THR A 55 4.53 -6.07 1.08
CA THR A 55 3.75 -6.88 2.06
C THR A 55 3.97 -6.43 3.48
N SER A 56 5.15 -5.91 3.80
CA SER A 56 5.52 -5.45 5.14
C SER A 56 4.76 -4.21 5.62
N HIS A 57 4.14 -3.41 4.71
CA HIS A 57 3.51 -2.14 5.07
C HIS A 57 2.17 -1.87 4.36
N ALA A 58 1.84 -2.61 3.32
CA ALA A 58 0.78 -2.25 2.39
C ALA A 58 -0.32 -3.31 2.20
N TYR A 59 -0.29 -4.42 2.93
CA TYR A 59 -1.25 -5.52 2.79
C TYR A 59 -2.31 -5.46 3.89
N PHE A 60 -3.42 -4.83 3.58
CA PHE A 60 -4.52 -4.61 4.53
C PHE A 60 -5.46 -5.81 4.68
N ASP A 61 -5.19 -6.91 4.01
CA ASP A 61 -5.82 -8.20 4.22
C ASP A 61 -5.17 -9.03 5.35
N TYR A 62 -4.04 -8.54 5.92
CA TYR A 62 -3.41 -9.13 7.11
C TYR A 62 -4.13 -8.74 8.39
N TYR A 63 -3.96 -9.56 9.44
CA TYR A 63 -4.45 -9.24 10.79
C TYR A 63 -3.93 -7.89 11.27
N GLN A 64 -4.75 -7.16 12.02
CA GLN A 64 -4.39 -5.86 12.58
C GLN A 64 -3.89 -5.97 14.03
N SER A 65 -4.02 -7.16 14.65
CA SER A 65 -3.54 -7.49 15.98
C SER A 65 -2.80 -8.82 15.98
N GLU A 66 -1.88 -9.01 16.91
CA GLU A 66 -1.24 -10.30 17.17
C GLU A 66 -2.21 -11.28 17.84
N ASP A 67 -3.20 -10.76 18.58
CA ASP A 67 -4.28 -11.54 19.19
C ASP A 67 -5.34 -11.89 18.13
N LYS A 68 -5.06 -12.94 17.38
CA LYS A 68 -5.91 -13.38 16.26
C LYS A 68 -7.30 -13.85 16.69
N ASP A 69 -7.44 -14.25 17.97
CA ASP A 69 -8.74 -14.71 18.49
C ASP A 69 -9.76 -13.58 18.62
N LYS A 70 -9.28 -12.34 18.67
CA LYS A 70 -10.11 -11.13 18.71
C LYS A 70 -10.32 -10.48 17.34
N GLU A 71 -9.73 -11.04 16.28
CA GLU A 71 -9.81 -10.50 14.94
C GLU A 71 -10.72 -11.37 14.03
N PRO A 72 -11.41 -10.78 13.05
CA PRO A 72 -12.06 -11.56 12.02
C PRO A 72 -11.03 -12.40 11.25
N LEU A 73 -11.40 -13.61 10.85
CA LEU A 73 -10.52 -14.49 10.07
C LEU A 73 -9.90 -13.74 8.87
N ALA A 74 -8.59 -13.76 8.75
CA ALA A 74 -7.82 -13.17 7.66
C ALA A 74 -6.91 -14.22 7.01
N ILE A 75 -6.27 -13.86 5.89
CA ILE A 75 -5.37 -14.78 5.16
C ILE A 75 -4.15 -15.19 5.99
N GLY A 76 -3.75 -14.36 6.93
CA GLY A 76 -2.54 -14.54 7.76
C GLY A 76 -1.79 -13.22 7.89
N GLY A 77 -0.50 -13.31 8.23
CA GLY A 77 0.32 -12.13 8.45
C GLY A 77 -0.13 -11.28 9.65
N PHE A 78 0.61 -10.22 9.90
CA PHE A 78 0.26 -9.18 10.87
C PHE A 78 0.78 -7.84 10.34
N LEU A 79 -0.07 -6.82 10.37
CA LEU A 79 0.27 -5.48 9.95
C LEU A 79 -0.48 -4.47 10.83
N SER A 80 0.22 -3.90 11.81
CA SER A 80 -0.33 -2.89 12.71
C SER A 80 -0.54 -1.54 12.02
N LEU A 81 -1.34 -0.67 12.64
CA LEU A 81 -1.52 0.71 12.21
C LEU A 81 -0.18 1.47 12.22
N GLU A 82 0.60 1.31 13.29
CA GLU A 82 1.91 1.93 13.43
C GLU A 82 2.87 1.49 12.31
N LYS A 83 2.89 0.20 12.00
CA LYS A 83 3.72 -0.33 10.92
C LYS A 83 3.37 0.24 9.55
N VAL A 84 2.10 0.50 9.28
CA VAL A 84 1.69 1.22 8.07
C VAL A 84 2.17 2.67 8.09
N TYR A 85 2.13 3.34 9.24
CA TYR A 85 2.56 4.73 9.38
C TYR A 85 4.09 4.90 9.25
N GLU A 86 4.87 3.87 9.57
CA GLU A 86 6.33 3.86 9.34
C GLU A 86 6.72 3.77 7.86
N PHE A 87 5.78 3.45 6.99
CA PHE A 87 6.07 3.26 5.58
C PHE A 87 6.72 4.49 4.95
N GLU A 88 7.79 4.26 4.19
CA GLU A 88 8.41 5.27 3.35
C GLU A 88 8.47 4.75 1.91
N PRO A 89 7.68 5.32 0.98
CA PRO A 89 7.66 4.83 -0.40
C PRO A 89 8.95 5.12 -1.17
N ILE A 90 9.78 6.04 -0.68
CA ILE A 90 11.08 6.35 -1.28
C ILE A 90 12.17 5.59 -0.53
N PRO A 91 12.75 4.51 -1.10
CA PRO A 91 13.82 3.77 -0.43
C PRO A 91 15.05 4.65 -0.16
N GLU A 92 15.72 4.39 0.97
CA GLU A 92 16.95 5.13 1.33
C GLU A 92 18.10 4.88 0.36
N ASP A 93 18.14 3.70 -0.25
CA ASP A 93 19.21 3.27 -1.18
C ASP A 93 18.98 3.72 -2.63
N ILE A 94 17.93 4.50 -2.91
CA ILE A 94 17.67 4.97 -4.27
C ILE A 94 18.51 6.21 -4.60
N GLU A 95 19.09 6.23 -5.80
CA GLU A 95 19.81 7.42 -6.29
C GLU A 95 18.84 8.62 -6.44
N PRO A 96 19.24 9.84 -6.00
CA PRO A 96 18.34 11.00 -6.00
C PRO A 96 17.67 11.30 -7.34
N GLU A 97 18.39 11.12 -8.46
CA GLU A 97 17.85 11.34 -9.79
C GLU A 97 16.84 10.26 -10.24
N LYS A 98 16.74 9.16 -9.50
CA LYS A 98 15.77 8.06 -9.74
C LYS A 98 14.48 8.21 -8.94
N ILE A 99 14.46 9.03 -7.90
CA ILE A 99 13.27 9.27 -7.06
C ILE A 99 12.06 9.64 -7.91
N LYS A 100 12.25 10.40 -8.97
CA LYS A 100 11.18 10.81 -9.91
C LYS A 100 10.41 9.66 -10.56
N TYR A 101 10.95 8.45 -10.53
CA TYR A 101 10.28 7.25 -11.03
C TYR A 101 9.39 6.58 -9.97
N ILE A 102 9.51 6.94 -8.70
CA ILE A 102 8.62 6.46 -7.64
C ILE A 102 7.34 7.29 -7.65
N LEU A 103 6.24 6.70 -8.10
CA LEU A 103 4.94 7.38 -8.19
C LEU A 103 4.27 7.52 -6.82
N GLY A 104 4.66 6.69 -5.84
CA GLY A 104 4.08 6.63 -4.51
C GLY A 104 3.84 5.20 -4.07
N GLY A 105 2.82 4.99 -3.23
CA GLY A 105 2.48 3.68 -2.69
C GLY A 105 1.02 3.30 -2.89
N GLN A 106 0.71 2.00 -2.68
CA GLN A 106 -0.63 1.46 -2.74
C GLN A 106 -0.85 0.45 -1.61
N GLY A 107 -1.93 0.62 -0.86
CA GLY A 107 -2.43 -0.40 0.06
C GLY A 107 -3.33 -1.41 -0.66
N ASN A 108 -3.16 -2.68 -0.36
CA ASN A 108 -3.89 -3.79 -0.99
C ASN A 108 -4.92 -4.37 -0.01
N VAL A 109 -6.12 -4.65 -0.51
CA VAL A 109 -7.18 -5.36 0.22
C VAL A 109 -7.59 -6.55 -0.63
N TRP A 110 -6.88 -7.68 -0.47
CA TRP A 110 -7.19 -8.92 -1.13
C TRP A 110 -8.39 -9.59 -0.46
N THR A 111 -9.30 -10.14 -1.24
CA THR A 111 -10.65 -10.48 -0.75
C THR A 111 -10.88 -11.97 -0.53
N GLU A 112 -9.85 -12.82 -0.52
CA GLU A 112 -9.96 -14.27 -0.31
C GLU A 112 -10.72 -14.62 0.99
N TYR A 113 -10.53 -13.79 2.03
CA TYR A 113 -11.18 -13.94 3.33
C TYR A 113 -12.11 -12.77 3.66
N ILE A 114 -12.38 -11.86 2.72
CA ILE A 114 -13.19 -10.66 2.91
C ILE A 114 -14.48 -10.78 2.08
N ASN A 115 -15.54 -11.23 2.70
CA ASN A 115 -16.78 -11.62 2.06
C ASN A 115 -17.93 -10.61 2.15
N THR A 116 -17.71 -9.47 2.83
CA THR A 116 -18.71 -8.41 2.99
C THR A 116 -18.09 -7.02 2.87
N PRO A 117 -18.84 -6.00 2.43
CA PRO A 117 -18.39 -4.61 2.45
C PRO A 117 -17.95 -4.13 3.84
N GLN A 118 -18.68 -4.52 4.88
CA GLN A 118 -18.35 -4.18 6.27
C GLN A 118 -16.99 -4.74 6.68
N LYS A 119 -16.62 -5.92 6.17
CA LYS A 119 -15.30 -6.49 6.43
C LYS A 119 -14.20 -5.77 5.65
N VAL A 120 -14.48 -5.27 4.44
CA VAL A 120 -13.55 -4.38 3.72
C VAL A 120 -13.25 -3.13 4.55
N GLU A 121 -14.28 -2.48 5.08
CA GLU A 121 -14.16 -1.30 5.93
C GLU A 121 -13.29 -1.60 7.17
N TYR A 122 -13.58 -2.71 7.86
CA TYR A 122 -12.81 -3.14 9.02
C TYR A 122 -11.33 -3.37 8.69
N MET A 123 -11.05 -4.08 7.60
CA MET A 123 -9.68 -4.43 7.22
C MET A 123 -8.88 -3.22 6.70
N ALA A 124 -9.54 -2.30 6.00
CA ALA A 124 -8.88 -1.13 5.43
C ALA A 124 -8.64 -0.01 6.44
N ILE A 125 -9.60 0.25 7.34
CA ILE A 125 -9.58 1.41 8.24
C ILE A 125 -9.29 0.96 9.69
N PRO A 126 -8.32 1.59 10.38
CA PRO A 126 -7.70 2.90 10.10
C PRO A 126 -6.44 2.90 9.24
N ARG A 127 -5.90 1.75 8.85
CA ARG A 127 -4.62 1.65 8.12
C ARG A 127 -4.57 2.46 6.83
N MET A 128 -5.67 2.53 6.10
CA MET A 128 -5.78 3.38 4.90
C MET A 128 -5.60 4.87 5.22
N SER A 129 -6.05 5.33 6.40
CA SER A 129 -5.83 6.71 6.84
C SER A 129 -4.36 6.99 7.13
N ALA A 130 -3.66 6.03 7.74
CA ALA A 130 -2.22 6.10 7.96
C ALA A 130 -1.46 6.14 6.63
N MET A 131 -1.79 5.24 5.70
CA MET A 131 -1.19 5.22 4.36
C MET A 131 -1.42 6.55 3.62
N ALA A 132 -2.63 7.11 3.71
CA ALA A 132 -2.94 8.40 3.08
C ALA A 132 -2.05 9.52 3.63
N GLU A 133 -1.88 9.62 4.95
CA GLU A 133 -1.01 10.64 5.53
C GLU A 133 0.46 10.44 5.12
N VAL A 134 0.93 9.21 5.15
CA VAL A 134 2.29 8.85 4.72
C VAL A 134 2.57 9.30 3.29
N LEU A 135 1.62 9.11 2.38
CA LEU A 135 1.79 9.46 0.97
C LEU A 135 1.62 10.96 0.68
N TRP A 136 0.93 11.70 1.54
CA TRP A 136 0.69 13.15 1.37
C TRP A 136 1.67 14.04 2.14
N SER A 137 2.30 13.51 3.20
CA SER A 137 3.15 14.29 4.10
C SER A 137 4.63 13.98 3.89
N LYS A 138 5.47 15.00 4.01
CA LYS A 138 6.91 14.78 4.05
C LYS A 138 7.27 13.93 5.27
N LYS A 139 8.28 13.06 5.14
CA LYS A 139 8.76 12.21 6.24
C LYS A 139 9.09 13.02 7.51
N SER A 140 9.69 14.22 7.36
CA SER A 140 10.03 15.12 8.46
C SER A 140 8.83 15.66 9.24
N ASP A 141 7.66 15.67 8.64
CA ASP A 141 6.45 16.30 9.18
C ASP A 141 5.49 15.25 9.79
N ARG A 142 5.88 13.98 9.75
CA ARG A 142 5.09 12.86 10.27
C ARG A 142 5.35 12.65 11.74
N ASP A 143 4.29 12.54 12.53
CA ASP A 143 4.31 12.21 13.95
C ASP A 143 3.15 11.30 14.29
N PHE A 144 3.45 10.07 14.70
CA PHE A 144 2.44 9.03 14.91
C PHE A 144 1.51 9.36 16.10
N GLU A 145 2.02 9.98 17.17
CA GLU A 145 1.19 10.39 18.30
C GLU A 145 0.20 11.48 17.89
N SER A 146 0.68 12.48 17.15
CA SER A 146 -0.17 13.51 16.56
C SER A 146 -1.20 12.93 15.60
N PHE A 147 -0.81 11.94 14.77
CA PHE A 147 -1.73 11.23 13.90
C PHE A 147 -2.85 10.55 14.72
N LYS A 148 -2.53 9.81 15.78
CA LYS A 148 -3.53 9.16 16.66
C LYS A 148 -4.50 10.16 17.27
N GLU A 149 -4.02 11.33 17.71
CA GLU A 149 -4.90 12.38 18.24
C GLU A 149 -5.88 12.89 17.17
N ARG A 150 -5.42 13.11 15.95
CA ARG A 150 -6.30 13.53 14.84
C ARG A 150 -7.28 12.43 14.44
N MET A 151 -6.89 11.16 14.53
CA MET A 151 -7.78 10.02 14.26
C MET A 151 -8.99 9.98 15.18
N LYS A 152 -8.94 10.53 16.40
CA LYS A 152 -10.10 10.64 17.30
C LYS A 152 -11.27 11.42 16.66
N TRP A 153 -10.97 12.44 15.85
CA TRP A 153 -11.97 13.19 15.08
C TRP A 153 -12.43 12.40 13.85
N GLN A 154 -11.53 11.72 13.20
CA GLN A 154 -11.87 10.87 12.06
C GLN A 154 -12.81 9.72 12.50
N TYR A 155 -12.57 9.09 13.63
CA TYR A 155 -13.44 8.05 14.19
C TYR A 155 -14.86 8.56 14.44
N LYS A 156 -15.04 9.77 14.97
CA LYS A 156 -16.38 10.38 15.13
C LYS A 156 -17.11 10.55 13.78
N ARG A 157 -16.38 10.90 12.73
CA ARG A 157 -16.95 10.98 11.38
C ARG A 157 -17.34 9.60 10.85
N LEU A 158 -16.47 8.62 11.00
CA LEU A 158 -16.74 7.23 10.60
C LEU A 158 -17.95 6.66 11.35
N ASP A 159 -18.07 6.93 12.65
CA ASP A 159 -19.25 6.53 13.45
C ASP A 159 -20.54 7.17 12.91
N SER A 160 -20.50 8.46 12.57
CA SER A 160 -21.66 9.16 11.98
C SER A 160 -22.07 8.61 10.62
N MET A 161 -21.10 8.09 9.86
CA MET A 161 -21.30 7.45 8.56
C MET A 161 -21.63 5.96 8.68
N LYS A 162 -21.62 5.40 9.90
CA LYS A 162 -21.83 3.96 10.22
C LYS A 162 -20.84 3.05 9.53
N VAL A 163 -19.60 3.49 9.35
CA VAL A 163 -18.49 2.70 8.80
C VAL A 163 -18.01 1.69 9.84
N ASN A 164 -17.85 0.45 9.42
CA ASN A 164 -17.37 -0.64 10.29
C ASN A 164 -15.83 -0.68 10.33
N TYR A 165 -15.20 0.31 10.93
CA TYR A 165 -13.74 0.34 11.06
C TYR A 165 -13.26 -0.44 12.30
N ARG A 166 -11.99 -0.89 12.30
CA ARG A 166 -11.37 -1.46 13.48
C ARG A 166 -11.21 -0.41 14.57
N LYS A 167 -11.84 -0.65 15.70
CA LYS A 167 -11.67 0.19 16.90
C LYS A 167 -10.41 -0.23 17.62
N ASP A 168 -9.50 0.70 17.83
CA ASP A 168 -8.35 0.46 18.69
C ASP A 168 -8.84 0.25 20.13
N SER A 169 -8.38 -0.83 20.75
CA SER A 169 -8.64 -1.18 22.14
C SER A 169 -7.66 -0.46 23.06
#